data_45ee8b0e9468f324d6e6ddfcad3a2577
#
_entry.id   45ee8b0e9468f324d6e6ddfcad3a2577
#
_cell.length_a   1.000
_cell.length_b   1.000
_cell.length_c   1.000
_cell.angle_alpha   90.00
_cell.angle_beta   90.00
_cell.angle_gamma   90.00
#
_symmetry.space_group_name_H-M   'P 1'
#
loop_
_entity.id
_entity.type
_entity.pdbx_description
1 polymer ?
#
loop_
_entity_poly.entity_id
_entity_poly.type
_entity_poly.pdbx_seq_one_letter_code
_entity_poly.pdbx_strand_id
1 'polypeptide(L)'
;MIEQHPLTPFLPANAKLLMLGSFPPQTKRWSMHFFYPNYINDMWRIYGLLFKGDKDAFVDKEHKTFKLDLLIPFLKAKGIAIFDTAIEVRRLKDNASDKFLEVITPTDLPALFDQLPQLKAVVTTGQKATDTLLQAFNIKEPVVGTYETFQYAGKELRLYRMPSSSRAYPLKLEKKAEKYKVMFEDLGLL
;
A
#
# COMPACT_ATOMS: atom_id res chain seq x y z
N MET A 1 21.63 -11.82 2.80
CA MET A 1 21.09 -11.74 4.17
C MET A 1 19.57 -11.65 4.06
N ILE A 2 18.82 -12.34 4.94
CA ILE A 2 17.34 -12.23 5.00
C ILE A 2 17.00 -11.03 5.89
N GLU A 3 16.09 -10.20 5.42
CA GLU A 3 15.56 -9.05 6.15
C GLU A 3 14.16 -9.39 6.68
N GLN A 4 13.93 -9.11 7.97
CA GLN A 4 12.61 -9.20 8.60
C GLN A 4 11.84 -7.90 8.41
N HIS A 5 10.51 -7.98 8.29
CA HIS A 5 9.69 -6.78 8.18
C HIS A 5 9.78 -5.93 9.45
N PRO A 6 10.22 -4.67 9.34
CA PRO A 6 10.52 -3.85 10.52
C PRO A 6 9.30 -3.17 11.15
N LEU A 7 8.13 -3.22 10.51
CA LEU A 7 6.89 -2.62 10.99
C LEU A 7 5.86 -3.69 11.33
N THR A 8 5.00 -3.38 12.29
CA THR A 8 3.79 -4.17 12.55
C THR A 8 2.65 -3.71 11.63
N PRO A 9 1.69 -4.59 11.28
CA PRO A 9 0.52 -4.19 10.51
C PRO A 9 -0.25 -3.04 11.16
N PHE A 10 -0.67 -2.07 10.36
CA PHE A 10 -1.56 -0.98 10.78
C PHE A 10 -3.00 -1.37 10.42
N LEU A 11 -3.77 -1.82 11.41
CA LEU A 11 -5.09 -2.45 11.23
C LEU A 11 -6.18 -1.77 12.06
N PRO A 12 -6.65 -0.57 11.69
CA PRO A 12 -7.82 0.03 12.33
C PRO A 12 -9.05 -0.90 12.22
N ALA A 13 -9.77 -1.13 13.32
CA ALA A 13 -10.89 -2.07 13.37
C ALA A 13 -12.04 -1.73 12.40
N ASN A 14 -12.19 -0.46 12.03
CA ASN A 14 -13.17 0.04 11.06
C ASN A 14 -12.68 -0.01 9.61
N ALA A 15 -11.53 -0.60 9.32
CA ALA A 15 -10.95 -0.57 7.99
C ALA A 15 -11.81 -1.29 6.96
N LYS A 16 -12.12 -0.58 5.88
CA LYS A 16 -12.83 -1.08 4.69
C LYS A 16 -11.87 -1.41 3.56
N LEU A 17 -10.68 -0.85 3.58
CA LEU A 17 -9.62 -1.04 2.60
C LEU A 17 -8.34 -1.47 3.31
N LEU A 18 -7.69 -2.52 2.81
CA LEU A 18 -6.33 -2.92 3.19
C LEU A 18 -5.37 -2.61 2.03
N MET A 19 -4.43 -1.71 2.25
CA MET A 19 -3.37 -1.42 1.30
C MET A 19 -2.19 -2.36 1.52
N LEU A 20 -1.70 -2.96 0.45
CA LEU A 20 -0.56 -3.88 0.46
C LEU A 20 0.51 -3.42 -0.52
N GLY A 21 1.67 -3.06 0.01
CA GLY A 21 2.91 -2.94 -0.75
C GLY A 21 3.63 -4.28 -0.83
N SER A 22 4.85 -4.26 -1.34
CA SER A 22 5.72 -5.45 -1.41
C SER A 22 6.48 -5.66 -0.11
N PHE A 23 7.35 -4.72 0.24
CA PHE A 23 8.19 -4.66 1.42
C PHE A 23 8.82 -3.26 1.51
N PRO A 24 9.08 -2.72 2.72
CA PRO A 24 9.64 -1.38 2.83
C PRO A 24 11.06 -1.29 2.25
N PRO A 25 11.48 -0.10 1.78
CA PRO A 25 12.86 0.12 1.39
C PRO A 25 13.81 -0.01 2.59
N GLN A 26 15.10 -0.11 2.32
CA GLN A 26 16.12 -0.11 3.39
C GLN A 26 15.98 1.13 4.27
N THR A 27 16.22 0.97 5.57
CA THR A 27 16.04 2.02 6.60
C THR A 27 16.82 3.30 6.33
N LYS A 28 17.94 3.23 5.64
CA LYS A 28 18.71 4.42 5.19
C LYS A 28 17.91 5.36 4.27
N ARG A 29 16.79 4.91 3.72
CA ARG A 29 15.88 5.69 2.85
C ARG A 29 14.64 6.18 3.59
N TRP A 30 14.51 5.89 4.88
CA TRP A 30 13.33 6.28 5.66
C TRP A 30 13.44 7.71 6.16
N SER A 31 12.38 8.47 5.98
CA SER A 31 12.21 9.78 6.59
C SER A 31 11.29 9.73 7.82
N MET A 32 10.57 8.63 8.02
CA MET A 32 9.68 8.41 9.16
C MET A 32 9.56 6.90 9.47
N HIS A 33 9.10 6.55 10.65
CA HIS A 33 8.88 5.16 11.06
C HIS A 33 7.42 4.74 10.80
N PHE A 34 7.06 4.65 9.52
CA PHE A 34 5.74 4.24 9.05
C PHE A 34 5.84 3.73 7.59
N PHE A 35 4.71 3.32 7.01
CA PHE A 35 4.65 2.80 5.64
C PHE A 35 4.92 3.90 4.60
N TYR A 36 5.49 3.51 3.45
CA TYR A 36 5.93 4.42 2.39
C TYR A 36 6.84 5.53 2.92
N PRO A 37 7.92 5.16 3.64
CA PRO A 37 8.71 6.10 4.46
C PRO A 37 9.65 6.99 3.66
N ASN A 38 9.94 6.66 2.41
CA ASN A 38 10.86 7.44 1.60
C ASN A 38 10.23 8.79 1.23
N TYR A 39 10.87 9.89 1.58
CA TYR A 39 10.37 11.25 1.34
C TYR A 39 10.01 11.52 -0.12
N ILE A 40 10.71 10.90 -1.08
CA ILE A 40 10.42 11.05 -2.50
C ILE A 40 9.31 10.13 -3.01
N ASN A 41 8.75 9.23 -2.18
CA ASN A 41 7.64 8.37 -2.58
C ASN A 41 6.36 9.20 -2.75
N ASP A 42 5.54 8.84 -3.74
CA ASP A 42 4.36 9.61 -4.10
C ASP A 42 3.10 9.26 -3.28
N MET A 43 3.10 8.17 -2.48
CA MET A 43 1.87 7.68 -1.84
C MET A 43 1.15 8.77 -1.04
N TRP A 44 1.83 9.41 -0.11
CA TRP A 44 1.18 10.42 0.75
C TRP A 44 0.90 11.73 0.03
N ARG A 45 1.54 11.97 -1.12
CA ARG A 45 1.20 13.07 -2.02
C ARG A 45 -0.06 12.77 -2.83
N ILE A 46 -0.27 11.52 -3.24
CA ILE A 46 -1.52 11.06 -3.86
C ILE A 46 -2.68 11.28 -2.88
N TYR A 47 -2.52 10.87 -1.63
CA TYR A 47 -3.54 11.08 -0.59
C TYR A 47 -3.81 12.57 -0.34
N GLY A 48 -2.77 13.37 -0.20
CA GLY A 48 -2.92 14.82 -0.04
C GLY A 48 -3.69 15.45 -1.19
N LEU A 49 -3.32 15.12 -2.42
CA LEU A 49 -3.98 15.64 -3.61
C LEU A 49 -5.45 15.25 -3.67
N LEU A 50 -5.79 13.99 -3.43
CA LEU A 50 -7.16 13.49 -3.56
C LEU A 50 -8.07 13.91 -2.42
N PHE A 51 -7.61 13.82 -1.18
CA PHE A 51 -8.47 14.04 -0.01
C PHE A 51 -8.42 15.47 0.55
N LYS A 52 -7.40 16.24 0.21
CA LYS A 52 -7.18 17.60 0.72
C LYS A 52 -7.05 18.66 -0.39
N GLY A 53 -7.02 18.24 -1.66
CA GLY A 53 -6.80 19.15 -2.78
C GLY A 53 -5.38 19.74 -2.83
N ASP A 54 -4.46 19.22 -2.03
CA ASP A 54 -3.08 19.68 -1.91
C ASP A 54 -2.15 18.47 -1.75
N LYS A 55 -1.28 18.25 -2.75
CA LYS A 55 -0.30 17.16 -2.72
C LYS A 55 0.66 17.23 -1.52
N ASP A 56 0.83 18.39 -0.95
CA ASP A 56 1.74 18.65 0.17
C ASP A 56 1.04 18.64 1.53
N ALA A 57 -0.27 18.34 1.60
CA ALA A 57 -1.05 18.36 2.84
C ALA A 57 -0.44 17.51 3.97
N PHE A 58 0.15 16.36 3.62
CA PHE A 58 0.81 15.45 4.57
C PHE A 58 2.33 15.55 4.53
N VAL A 59 2.90 16.51 3.82
CA VAL A 59 4.35 16.67 3.62
C VAL A 59 4.92 17.72 4.56
N ASP A 60 5.98 17.36 5.28
CA ASP A 60 6.83 18.30 6.03
C ASP A 60 8.08 18.58 5.19
N LYS A 61 8.05 19.73 4.49
CA LYS A 61 9.14 20.14 3.61
C LYS A 61 10.39 20.59 4.35
N GLU A 62 10.20 21.15 5.53
CA GLU A 62 11.30 21.65 6.38
C GLU A 62 12.19 20.49 6.82
N HIS A 63 11.57 19.43 7.35
CA HIS A 63 12.28 18.26 7.87
C HIS A 63 12.44 17.14 6.83
N LYS A 64 11.97 17.35 5.59
CA LYS A 64 11.98 16.35 4.51
C LYS A 64 11.40 15.00 4.94
N THR A 65 10.22 15.04 5.53
CA THR A 65 9.45 13.90 6.02
C THR A 65 7.96 14.10 5.77
N PHE A 66 7.12 13.30 6.41
CA PHE A 66 5.66 13.41 6.34
C PHE A 66 5.09 13.73 7.73
N LYS A 67 3.94 14.40 7.75
CA LYS A 67 3.21 14.77 8.97
C LYS A 67 2.45 13.56 9.52
N LEU A 68 3.17 12.68 10.21
CA LEU A 68 2.62 11.42 10.72
C LEU A 68 1.50 11.63 11.75
N ASP A 69 1.57 12.71 12.53
CA ASP A 69 0.55 13.17 13.48
C ASP A 69 -0.80 13.53 12.82
N LEU A 70 -0.79 13.92 11.53
CA LEU A 70 -1.99 14.15 10.73
C LEU A 70 -2.40 12.90 9.95
N LEU A 71 -1.44 12.13 9.47
CA LEU A 71 -1.65 11.00 8.58
C LEU A 71 -2.31 9.81 9.31
N ILE A 72 -1.83 9.43 10.48
CA ILE A 72 -2.39 8.29 11.23
C ILE A 72 -3.86 8.53 11.63
N PRO A 73 -4.25 9.68 12.22
CA PRO A 73 -5.66 9.95 12.50
C PRO A 73 -6.53 9.97 11.24
N PHE A 74 -6.00 10.50 10.14
CA PHE A 74 -6.69 10.50 8.84
C PHE A 74 -6.98 9.08 8.36
N LEU A 75 -5.99 8.19 8.37
CA LEU A 75 -6.15 6.79 7.93
C LEU A 75 -7.15 6.04 8.81
N LYS A 76 -7.11 6.26 10.13
CA LYS A 76 -8.10 5.70 11.07
C LYS A 76 -9.51 6.19 10.78
N ALA A 77 -9.68 7.49 10.56
CA ALA A 77 -10.98 8.10 10.26
C ALA A 77 -11.56 7.58 8.92
N LYS A 78 -10.72 7.38 7.91
CA LYS A 78 -11.12 6.84 6.60
C LYS A 78 -11.32 5.33 6.61
N GLY A 79 -10.86 4.62 7.62
CA GLY A 79 -10.93 3.15 7.65
C GLY A 79 -9.99 2.51 6.63
N ILE A 80 -8.72 2.89 6.65
CA ILE A 80 -7.68 2.37 5.76
C ILE A 80 -6.62 1.66 6.60
N ALA A 81 -6.46 0.35 6.36
CA ALA A 81 -5.40 -0.48 6.92
C ALA A 81 -4.22 -0.56 5.95
N ILE A 82 -3.02 -0.80 6.47
CA ILE A 82 -1.80 -0.90 5.65
C ILE A 82 -0.90 -2.01 6.19
N PHE A 83 -0.39 -2.81 5.28
CA PHE A 83 0.75 -3.70 5.48
C PHE A 83 1.47 -3.96 4.15
N ASP A 84 2.32 -4.99 4.11
CA ASP A 84 3.02 -5.45 2.92
C ASP A 84 2.77 -6.94 2.69
N THR A 85 2.99 -7.42 1.46
CA THR A 85 2.73 -8.81 1.06
C THR A 85 3.82 -9.79 1.49
N ALA A 86 4.95 -9.30 2.02
CA ALA A 86 6.05 -10.12 2.50
C ALA A 86 6.50 -9.73 3.92
N ILE A 87 6.83 -10.71 4.75
CA ILE A 87 7.40 -10.52 6.09
C ILE A 87 8.88 -10.82 6.15
N GLU A 88 9.41 -11.59 5.20
CA GLU A 88 10.83 -11.86 5.05
C GLU A 88 11.22 -11.78 3.59
N VAL A 89 12.31 -11.08 3.31
CA VAL A 89 12.83 -10.90 1.95
C VAL A 89 14.35 -11.03 1.91
N ARG A 90 14.88 -11.27 0.71
CA ARG A 90 16.29 -11.11 0.38
C ARG A 90 16.43 -10.07 -0.73
N ARG A 91 17.28 -9.07 -0.51
CA ARG A 91 17.63 -8.13 -1.57
C ARG A 91 18.77 -8.68 -2.39
N LEU A 92 18.55 -8.84 -3.68
CA LEU A 92 19.56 -9.34 -4.62
C LEU A 92 20.50 -8.23 -5.07
N LYS A 93 20.10 -6.96 -4.90
CA LYS A 93 20.93 -5.78 -5.18
C LYS A 93 20.66 -4.69 -4.14
N ASP A 94 21.67 -3.87 -3.88
CA ASP A 94 21.54 -2.70 -2.99
C ASP A 94 20.84 -1.52 -3.70
N ASN A 95 19.58 -1.72 -4.06
CA ASN A 95 18.72 -0.65 -4.60
C ASN A 95 17.30 -0.77 -4.06
N ALA A 96 16.46 0.24 -4.35
CA ALA A 96 15.09 0.29 -3.87
C ALA A 96 14.08 -0.38 -4.82
N SER A 97 14.54 -1.03 -5.89
CA SER A 97 13.66 -1.64 -6.89
C SER A 97 13.15 -3.00 -6.42
N ASP A 98 11.85 -3.17 -6.40
CA ASP A 98 11.17 -4.44 -6.09
C ASP A 98 11.56 -5.58 -7.07
N LYS A 99 12.06 -5.24 -8.25
CA LYS A 99 12.56 -6.20 -9.24
C LYS A 99 13.66 -7.11 -8.66
N PHE A 100 14.43 -6.60 -7.70
CA PHE A 100 15.53 -7.33 -7.07
C PHE A 100 15.19 -7.78 -5.65
N LEU A 101 13.91 -7.86 -5.32
CA LEU A 101 13.40 -8.33 -4.05
C LEU A 101 12.91 -9.78 -4.23
N GLU A 102 13.56 -10.70 -3.54
CA GLU A 102 13.13 -12.10 -3.43
C GLU A 102 12.30 -12.26 -2.16
N VAL A 103 11.04 -12.67 -2.31
CA VAL A 103 10.18 -12.97 -1.16
C VAL A 103 10.56 -14.35 -0.61
N ILE A 104 10.97 -14.39 0.65
CA ILE A 104 11.30 -15.63 1.37
C ILE A 104 10.06 -16.14 2.11
N THR A 105 9.41 -15.27 2.87
CA THR A 105 8.18 -15.60 3.59
C THR A 105 7.11 -14.56 3.25
N PRO A 106 6.03 -14.97 2.56
CA PRO A 106 4.90 -14.07 2.31
C PRO A 106 4.14 -13.81 3.61
N THR A 107 3.42 -12.70 3.64
CA THR A 107 2.48 -12.36 4.72
C THR A 107 1.32 -13.35 4.73
N ASP A 108 0.90 -13.79 5.91
CA ASP A 108 -0.36 -14.51 6.11
C ASP A 108 -1.53 -13.54 5.93
N LEU A 109 -1.97 -13.36 4.68
CA LEU A 109 -3.04 -12.44 4.34
C LEU A 109 -4.39 -12.83 4.92
N PRO A 110 -4.79 -14.12 4.96
CA PRO A 110 -5.97 -14.57 5.68
C PRO A 110 -6.00 -14.09 7.14
N ALA A 111 -4.90 -14.22 7.86
CA ALA A 111 -4.81 -13.75 9.25
C ALA A 111 -4.99 -12.23 9.39
N LEU A 112 -4.57 -11.43 8.40
CA LEU A 112 -4.86 -9.99 8.36
C LEU A 112 -6.34 -9.72 8.07
N PHE A 113 -6.93 -10.40 7.11
CA PHE A 113 -8.34 -10.21 6.73
C PHE A 113 -9.28 -10.56 7.89
N ASP A 114 -8.97 -11.59 8.67
CA ASP A 114 -9.75 -12.00 9.84
C ASP A 114 -9.78 -10.93 10.95
N GLN A 115 -8.78 -10.06 11.00
CA GLN A 115 -8.73 -8.94 11.94
C GLN A 115 -9.49 -7.69 11.45
N LEU A 116 -10.03 -7.72 10.23
CA LEU A 116 -10.69 -6.59 9.58
C LEU A 116 -12.16 -6.93 9.25
N PRO A 117 -13.07 -6.93 10.22
CA PRO A 117 -14.45 -7.39 10.02
C PRO A 117 -15.25 -6.58 9.01
N GLN A 118 -14.84 -5.32 8.77
CA GLN A 118 -15.51 -4.42 7.80
C GLN A 118 -14.80 -4.36 6.45
N LEU A 119 -13.78 -5.22 6.22
CA LEU A 119 -13.01 -5.23 4.98
C LEU A 119 -13.92 -5.44 3.77
N LYS A 120 -13.80 -4.59 2.76
CA LYS A 120 -14.50 -4.63 1.47
C LYS A 120 -13.56 -4.83 0.29
N ALA A 121 -12.33 -4.33 0.44
CA ALA A 121 -11.36 -4.35 -0.64
C ALA A 121 -9.93 -4.43 -0.12
N VAL A 122 -9.10 -5.01 -0.97
CA VAL A 122 -7.64 -5.03 -0.84
C VAL A 122 -7.07 -4.33 -2.06
N VAL A 123 -6.00 -3.56 -1.90
CA VAL A 123 -5.28 -2.98 -3.02
C VAL A 123 -3.81 -3.36 -2.98
N THR A 124 -3.28 -3.85 -4.09
CA THR A 124 -1.84 -4.02 -4.28
C THR A 124 -1.26 -2.84 -5.02
N THR A 125 -0.15 -2.32 -4.51
CA THR A 125 0.56 -1.17 -5.06
C THR A 125 1.88 -1.64 -5.69
N GLY A 126 1.85 -1.82 -7.02
CA GLY A 126 2.98 -2.30 -7.80
C GLY A 126 2.92 -3.79 -8.13
N GLN A 127 3.80 -4.21 -9.05
CA GLN A 127 3.79 -5.57 -9.62
C GLN A 127 4.18 -6.65 -8.60
N LYS A 128 5.23 -6.44 -7.82
CA LYS A 128 5.71 -7.43 -6.84
C LYS A 128 4.65 -7.75 -5.79
N ALA A 129 3.96 -6.74 -5.27
CA ALA A 129 2.86 -6.93 -4.33
C ALA A 129 1.72 -7.74 -4.96
N THR A 130 1.37 -7.43 -6.21
CA THR A 130 0.34 -8.15 -6.97
C THR A 130 0.73 -9.61 -7.17
N ASP A 131 1.94 -9.88 -7.67
CA ASP A 131 2.43 -11.24 -7.91
C ASP A 131 2.43 -12.08 -6.62
N THR A 132 2.86 -11.49 -5.51
CA THR A 132 2.93 -12.19 -4.23
C THR A 132 1.53 -12.55 -3.71
N LEU A 133 0.57 -11.61 -3.80
CA LEU A 133 -0.82 -11.86 -3.41
C LEU A 133 -1.46 -12.97 -4.27
N LEU A 134 -1.24 -12.92 -5.59
CA LEU A 134 -1.82 -13.90 -6.52
C LEU A 134 -1.27 -15.33 -6.35
N GLN A 135 -0.14 -15.50 -5.68
CA GLN A 135 0.34 -16.83 -5.27
C GLN A 135 -0.52 -17.45 -4.15
N ALA A 136 -1.13 -16.62 -3.31
CA ALA A 136 -1.96 -17.07 -2.19
C ALA A 136 -3.44 -17.23 -2.55
N PHE A 137 -3.92 -16.55 -3.59
CA PHE A 137 -5.32 -16.54 -4.00
C PHE A 137 -5.47 -16.78 -5.50
N ASN A 138 -6.41 -17.65 -5.85
CA ASN A 138 -6.76 -17.91 -7.26
C ASN A 138 -7.68 -16.80 -7.78
N ILE A 139 -7.10 -15.65 -8.09
CA ILE A 139 -7.78 -14.47 -8.61
C ILE A 139 -7.15 -14.13 -9.96
N LYS A 140 -7.96 -13.74 -10.93
CA LYS A 140 -7.47 -13.17 -12.18
C LYS A 140 -6.70 -11.88 -11.88
N GLU A 141 -5.54 -11.69 -12.51
CA GLU A 141 -4.75 -10.47 -12.34
C GLU A 141 -5.52 -9.24 -12.85
N PRO A 142 -5.82 -8.24 -12.01
CA PRO A 142 -6.47 -7.03 -12.47
C PRO A 142 -5.57 -6.21 -13.41
N VAL A 143 -6.17 -5.54 -14.38
CA VAL A 143 -5.47 -4.49 -15.13
C VAL A 143 -5.16 -3.32 -14.20
N VAL A 144 -4.00 -2.67 -14.34
CA VAL A 144 -3.61 -1.53 -13.50
C VAL A 144 -4.69 -0.44 -13.53
N GLY A 145 -5.15 -0.02 -12.35
CA GLY A 145 -6.23 0.95 -12.17
C GLY A 145 -7.63 0.33 -12.13
N THR A 146 -7.75 -1.00 -12.12
CA THR A 146 -9.03 -1.72 -12.05
C THR A 146 -9.04 -2.73 -10.90
N TYR A 147 -10.11 -3.50 -10.76
CA TYR A 147 -10.24 -4.57 -9.78
C TYR A 147 -10.82 -5.85 -10.38
N GLU A 148 -10.59 -6.96 -9.69
CA GLU A 148 -11.31 -8.23 -9.81
C GLU A 148 -11.96 -8.57 -8.48
N THR A 149 -13.04 -9.34 -8.50
CA THR A 149 -13.70 -9.80 -7.27
C THR A 149 -13.24 -11.20 -6.89
N PHE A 150 -13.25 -11.49 -5.60
CA PHE A 150 -12.97 -12.82 -5.08
C PHE A 150 -13.76 -13.09 -3.79
N GLN A 151 -13.94 -14.38 -3.47
CA GLN A 151 -14.62 -14.79 -2.25
C GLN A 151 -13.63 -15.10 -1.14
N TYR A 152 -13.89 -14.56 0.04
CA TYR A 152 -13.14 -14.88 1.25
C TYR A 152 -14.07 -14.98 2.44
N ALA A 153 -14.07 -16.14 3.16
CA ALA A 153 -14.87 -16.38 4.34
C ALA A 153 -16.36 -16.00 4.17
N GLY A 154 -16.95 -16.33 3.02
CA GLY A 154 -18.34 -16.06 2.69
C GLY A 154 -18.65 -14.60 2.30
N LYS A 155 -17.63 -13.76 2.15
CA LYS A 155 -17.76 -12.37 1.71
C LYS A 155 -17.13 -12.18 0.34
N GLU A 156 -17.76 -11.36 -0.50
CA GLU A 156 -17.11 -10.87 -1.72
C GLU A 156 -16.21 -9.69 -1.40
N LEU A 157 -14.94 -9.81 -1.77
CA LEU A 157 -13.94 -8.77 -1.68
C LEU A 157 -13.51 -8.32 -3.09
N ARG A 158 -13.03 -7.08 -3.20
CA ARG A 158 -12.40 -6.56 -4.42
C ARG A 158 -10.89 -6.53 -4.25
N LEU A 159 -10.16 -7.03 -5.24
CA LEU A 159 -8.73 -6.81 -5.36
C LEU A 159 -8.48 -5.71 -6.39
N TYR A 160 -8.12 -4.53 -5.94
CA TYR A 160 -7.64 -3.45 -6.79
C TYR A 160 -6.14 -3.61 -7.06
N ARG A 161 -5.73 -3.31 -8.28
CA ARG A 161 -4.32 -3.18 -8.64
C ARG A 161 -4.02 -1.76 -9.04
N MET A 162 -3.16 -1.07 -8.27
CA MET A 162 -2.77 0.31 -8.51
C MET A 162 -1.32 0.42 -8.95
N PRO A 163 -0.96 1.48 -9.70
CA PRO A 163 0.44 1.71 -10.05
C PRO A 163 1.28 1.87 -8.79
N SER A 164 2.56 1.47 -8.88
CA SER A 164 3.53 1.74 -7.82
C SER A 164 3.60 3.24 -7.53
N SER A 165 3.67 3.57 -6.25
CA SER A 165 3.88 4.96 -5.79
C SER A 165 5.35 5.39 -5.85
N SER A 166 6.27 4.49 -6.17
CA SER A 166 7.67 4.83 -6.39
C SER A 166 7.83 5.83 -7.53
N ARG A 167 8.72 6.81 -7.36
CA ARG A 167 9.08 7.72 -8.46
C ARG A 167 9.81 7.06 -9.61
N ALA A 168 10.38 5.88 -9.38
CA ALA A 168 10.96 5.08 -10.46
C ALA A 168 9.90 4.49 -11.41
N TYR A 169 8.63 4.42 -10.98
CA TYR A 169 7.53 4.01 -11.84
C TYR A 169 7.19 5.15 -12.83
N PRO A 170 7.23 4.91 -14.16
CA PRO A 170 7.20 5.97 -15.18
C PRO A 170 5.79 6.53 -15.41
N LEU A 171 5.18 7.08 -14.37
CA LEU A 171 3.87 7.72 -14.41
C LEU A 171 3.89 8.95 -13.49
N LYS A 172 3.38 10.09 -14.00
CA LYS A 172 3.29 11.32 -13.22
C LYS A 172 2.34 11.18 -12.03
N LEU A 173 2.58 11.97 -10.98
CA LEU A 173 1.80 11.98 -9.75
C LEU A 173 0.29 12.11 -10.01
N GLU A 174 -0.10 13.05 -10.85
CA GLU A 174 -1.51 13.33 -11.17
C GLU A 174 -2.17 12.12 -11.86
N LYS A 175 -1.44 11.43 -12.73
CA LYS A 175 -1.92 10.22 -13.41
C LYS A 175 -2.01 9.01 -12.48
N LYS A 176 -1.10 8.89 -11.53
CA LYS A 176 -1.25 7.92 -10.43
C LYS A 176 -2.50 8.23 -9.62
N ALA A 177 -2.67 9.48 -9.20
CA ALA A 177 -3.80 9.94 -8.42
C ALA A 177 -5.15 9.66 -9.11
N GLU A 178 -5.27 9.90 -10.41
CA GLU A 178 -6.48 9.59 -11.19
C GLU A 178 -6.89 8.11 -11.04
N LYS A 179 -5.95 7.18 -11.04
CA LYS A 179 -6.23 5.74 -10.87
C LYS A 179 -6.67 5.40 -9.44
N TYR A 180 -5.97 5.94 -8.44
CA TYR A 180 -6.35 5.77 -7.03
C TYR A 180 -7.71 6.39 -6.72
N LYS A 181 -8.05 7.53 -7.35
CA LYS A 181 -9.33 8.23 -7.18
C LYS A 181 -10.51 7.31 -7.45
N VAL A 182 -10.50 6.58 -8.56
CA VAL A 182 -11.57 5.65 -8.93
C VAL A 182 -11.83 4.65 -7.81
N MET A 183 -10.79 4.04 -7.25
CA MET A 183 -10.91 3.10 -6.13
C MET A 183 -11.52 3.76 -4.89
N PHE A 184 -11.06 4.94 -4.52
CA PHE A 184 -11.58 5.63 -3.33
C PHE A 184 -13.04 6.06 -3.49
N GLU A 185 -13.43 6.51 -4.69
CA GLU A 185 -14.84 6.82 -5.02
C GLU A 185 -15.70 5.56 -4.97
N ASP A 186 -15.27 4.46 -5.60
CA ASP A 186 -15.99 3.18 -5.59
C ASP A 186 -16.24 2.63 -4.18
N LEU A 187 -15.31 2.90 -3.26
CA LEU A 187 -15.41 2.47 -1.87
C LEU A 187 -16.11 3.49 -0.95
N GLY A 188 -16.52 4.63 -1.50
CA GLY A 188 -17.16 5.70 -0.73
C GLY A 188 -16.22 6.35 0.31
N LEU A 189 -14.91 6.40 0.01
CA LEU A 189 -13.90 7.00 0.88
C LEU A 189 -13.57 8.44 0.47
N LEU A 190 -13.85 8.81 -0.77
CA LEU A 190 -13.62 10.14 -1.33
C LEU A 190 -14.95 10.82 -1.63
#